data_7ef6557eef5b112d25e25f6add0089e7
#
_entry.id   7ef6557eef5b112d25e25f6add0089e7
#
_cell.length_a   1.000
_cell.length_b   1.000
_cell.length_c   1.000
_cell.angle_alpha   90.00
_cell.angle_beta   90.00
_cell.angle_gamma   90.00
#
_symmetry.space_group_name_H-M   'P 1'
#
loop_
_entity.id
_entity.type
_entity.pdbx_description
1 polymer ?
#
loop_
_entity_poly.entity_id
_entity_poly.type
_entity_poly.pdbx_seq_one_letter_code
_entity_poly.pdbx_strand_id
1 'polypeptide(L)'
;TPPALLLKGVAQFNRGDLFEQHETLEDLWRDEHRDIRYLYQGILQIGIAMYHISRCNHHGAVYMLTRAPNYLRPFSPSCQTIDVNDLLNQADRIVREVQQLGPKKLKQFDWNLAPQVRFIIS
;
A
#
# COMPACT_ATOMS: atom_id res chain seq x y z
N THR A 1 -18.45 8.33 -4.53
CA THR A 1 -17.83 7.73 -5.73
C THR A 1 -16.33 7.94 -5.69
N PRO A 2 -15.51 6.89 -5.82
CA PRO A 2 -14.06 7.05 -5.82
C PRO A 2 -13.59 7.90 -7.00
N PRO A 3 -12.56 8.74 -6.81
CA PRO A 3 -11.98 9.49 -7.92
C PRO A 3 -11.39 8.57 -8.99
N ALA A 4 -11.42 9.01 -10.25
CA ALA A 4 -10.88 8.22 -11.36
C ALA A 4 -9.40 7.88 -11.17
N LEU A 5 -8.60 8.82 -10.65
CA LEU A 5 -7.18 8.57 -10.38
C LEU A 5 -6.98 7.54 -9.29
N LEU A 6 -7.88 7.45 -8.31
CA LEU A 6 -7.80 6.40 -7.30
C LEU A 6 -8.01 5.03 -7.93
N LEU A 7 -9.01 4.89 -8.78
CA LEU A 7 -9.27 3.63 -9.47
C LEU A 7 -8.08 3.22 -10.34
N LYS A 8 -7.49 4.18 -11.06
CA LYS A 8 -6.30 3.93 -11.89
C LYS A 8 -5.12 3.49 -11.04
N GLY A 9 -4.84 4.22 -9.94
CA GLY A 9 -3.72 3.92 -9.06
C GLY A 9 -3.86 2.56 -8.40
N VAL A 10 -5.08 2.21 -7.97
CA VAL A 10 -5.36 0.90 -7.37
C VAL A 10 -5.16 -0.21 -8.40
N ALA A 11 -5.61 -0.02 -9.65
CA ALA A 11 -5.40 -1.01 -10.69
C ALA A 11 -3.91 -1.24 -10.95
N GLN A 12 -3.12 -0.17 -10.97
CA GLN A 12 -1.66 -0.26 -11.12
C GLN A 12 -1.04 -0.99 -9.93
N PHE A 13 -1.43 -0.62 -8.72
CA PHE A 13 -0.98 -1.27 -7.49
C PHE A 13 -1.23 -2.77 -7.56
N ASN A 14 -2.44 -3.16 -7.91
CA ASN A 14 -2.86 -4.56 -7.93
C ASN A 14 -2.16 -5.38 -9.02
N ARG A 15 -1.75 -4.74 -10.13
CA ARG A 15 -0.98 -5.42 -11.17
C ARG A 15 0.50 -5.53 -10.83
N GLY A 16 0.97 -4.85 -9.78
CA GLY A 16 2.38 -4.79 -9.46
C GLY A 16 3.15 -3.73 -10.23
N ASP A 17 2.45 -2.78 -10.86
CA ASP A 17 3.06 -1.62 -11.50
C ASP A 17 3.41 -0.59 -10.43
N LEU A 18 4.40 -0.93 -9.59
CA LEU A 18 4.62 -0.25 -8.32
C LEU A 18 5.14 1.18 -8.49
N PHE A 19 5.93 1.43 -9.52
CA PHE A 19 6.42 2.77 -9.80
C PHE A 19 5.29 3.66 -10.30
N GLU A 20 4.50 3.16 -11.25
CA GLU A 20 3.39 3.90 -11.86
C GLU A 20 2.30 4.21 -10.84
N GLN A 21 1.99 3.25 -9.93
CA GLN A 21 0.99 3.51 -8.91
C GLN A 21 1.42 4.64 -7.97
N HIS A 22 2.71 4.70 -7.66
CA HIS A 22 3.25 5.77 -6.82
C HIS A 22 3.00 7.12 -7.47
N GLU A 23 3.34 7.26 -8.76
CA GLU A 23 3.12 8.52 -9.48
C GLU A 23 1.64 8.90 -9.54
N THR A 24 0.78 7.94 -9.87
CA THR A 24 -0.66 8.19 -10.01
C THR A 24 -1.28 8.61 -8.68
N LEU A 25 -0.99 7.87 -7.61
CA LEU A 25 -1.56 8.18 -6.30
C LEU A 25 -0.94 9.42 -5.67
N GLU A 26 0.33 9.71 -5.99
CA GLU A 26 0.94 10.97 -5.55
C GLU A 26 0.31 12.18 -6.20
N ASP A 27 -0.03 12.10 -7.50
CA ASP A 27 -0.76 13.17 -8.17
C ASP A 27 -2.11 13.40 -7.51
N LEU A 28 -2.84 12.31 -7.20
CA LEU A 28 -4.11 12.42 -6.51
C LEU A 28 -3.94 13.04 -5.12
N TRP A 29 -2.94 12.59 -4.38
CA TRP A 29 -2.63 13.08 -3.04
C TRP A 29 -2.26 14.57 -3.07
N ARG A 30 -1.47 14.98 -4.04
CA ARG A 30 -0.98 16.36 -4.13
C ARG A 30 -2.12 17.35 -4.33
N ASP A 31 -3.11 16.97 -5.13
CA ASP A 31 -4.23 17.85 -5.47
C ASP A 31 -5.36 17.79 -4.44
N GLU A 32 -5.32 16.84 -3.51
CA GLU A 32 -6.36 16.69 -2.50
C GLU A 32 -5.96 17.44 -1.23
N HIS A 33 -6.82 18.36 -0.77
CA HIS A 33 -6.53 19.17 0.42
C HIS A 33 -7.29 18.70 1.66
N ARG A 34 -8.24 17.76 1.52
CA ARG A 34 -8.98 17.19 2.65
C ARG A 34 -8.21 16.02 3.25
N ASP A 35 -8.62 15.61 4.44
CA ASP A 35 -7.94 14.52 5.18
C ASP A 35 -7.94 13.20 4.41
N ILE A 36 -8.87 13.01 3.47
CA ILE A 36 -8.90 11.82 2.63
C ILE A 36 -7.57 11.57 1.91
N ARG A 37 -6.75 12.59 1.72
CA ARG A 37 -5.43 12.46 1.10
C ARG A 37 -4.55 11.44 1.82
N TYR A 38 -4.76 11.25 3.11
CA TYR A 38 -3.96 10.32 3.90
C TYR A 38 -4.32 8.86 3.61
N LEU A 39 -5.55 8.59 3.15
CA LEU A 39 -5.89 7.28 2.61
C LEU A 39 -5.01 6.97 1.40
N TYR A 40 -4.88 7.91 0.48
CA TYR A 40 -4.07 7.76 -0.72
C TYR A 40 -2.60 7.56 -0.37
N GLN A 41 -2.11 8.34 0.60
CA GLN A 41 -0.73 8.24 1.06
C GLN A 41 -0.45 6.86 1.67
N GLY A 42 -1.36 6.34 2.48
CA GLY A 42 -1.19 5.00 3.06
C GLY A 42 -1.10 3.91 2.00
N ILE A 43 -1.97 3.97 1.00
CA ILE A 43 -1.96 2.99 -0.09
C ILE A 43 -0.66 3.08 -0.88
N LEU A 44 -0.26 4.30 -1.31
CA LEU A 44 0.95 4.44 -2.12
C LEU A 44 2.20 4.02 -1.35
N GLN A 45 2.23 4.23 -0.04
CA GLN A 45 3.39 3.81 0.77
C GLN A 45 3.52 2.30 0.86
N ILE A 46 2.40 1.57 0.91
CA ILE A 46 2.46 0.11 0.84
C ILE A 46 3.05 -0.32 -0.50
N GLY A 47 2.63 0.32 -1.59
CA GLY A 47 3.20 0.05 -2.91
C GLY A 47 4.70 0.34 -2.97
N ILE A 48 5.15 1.45 -2.38
CA ILE A 48 6.58 1.77 -2.29
C ILE A 48 7.31 0.71 -1.47
N ALA A 49 6.70 0.22 -0.39
CA ALA A 49 7.30 -0.85 0.42
C ALA A 49 7.56 -2.10 -0.43
N MET A 50 6.59 -2.49 -1.26
CA MET A 50 6.75 -3.64 -2.14
C MET A 50 7.86 -3.40 -3.17
N TYR A 51 7.97 -2.17 -3.68
CA TYR A 51 9.09 -1.80 -4.55
C TYR A 51 10.43 -1.98 -3.82
N HIS A 52 10.52 -1.52 -2.57
CA HIS A 52 11.73 -1.71 -1.77
C HIS A 52 12.06 -3.19 -1.57
N ILE A 53 11.07 -4.04 -1.35
CA ILE A 53 11.29 -5.48 -1.26
C ILE A 53 11.90 -5.99 -2.56
N SER A 54 11.38 -5.57 -3.71
CA SER A 54 11.88 -5.99 -5.02
C SER A 54 13.32 -5.55 -5.26
N ARG A 55 13.77 -4.49 -4.59
CA ARG A 55 15.13 -3.97 -4.68
C ARG A 55 16.02 -4.42 -3.53
N CYS A 56 15.55 -5.34 -2.72
CA CYS A 56 16.25 -5.85 -1.53
C CYS A 56 16.59 -4.75 -0.52
N ASN A 57 15.78 -3.70 -0.48
CA ASN A 57 15.92 -2.62 0.48
C ASN A 57 15.05 -2.93 1.72
N HIS A 58 15.61 -3.72 2.63
CA HIS A 58 14.90 -4.15 3.84
C HIS A 58 14.50 -2.95 4.71
N HIS A 59 15.44 -2.03 4.94
CA HIS A 59 15.18 -0.87 5.79
C HIS A 59 14.02 -0.02 5.24
N GLY A 60 14.03 0.26 3.94
CA GLY A 60 12.97 1.03 3.31
C GLY A 60 11.62 0.33 3.36
N ALA A 61 11.61 -0.99 3.15
CA ALA A 61 10.39 -1.78 3.21
C ALA A 61 9.77 -1.73 4.61
N VAL A 62 10.56 -1.99 5.65
CA VAL A 62 10.07 -1.95 7.04
C VAL A 62 9.59 -0.55 7.41
N TYR A 63 10.33 0.48 7.01
CA TYR A 63 9.97 1.87 7.30
C TYR A 63 8.58 2.19 6.73
N MET A 64 8.34 1.89 5.47
CA MET A 64 7.05 2.16 4.82
C MET A 64 5.92 1.32 5.40
N LEU A 65 6.16 0.04 5.64
CA LEU A 65 5.15 -0.86 6.20
C LEU A 65 4.79 -0.53 7.64
N THR A 66 5.68 0.14 8.36
CA THR A 66 5.41 0.60 9.72
C THR A 66 4.60 1.90 9.72
N ARG A 67 4.85 2.77 8.75
CA ARG A 67 4.18 4.08 8.68
C ARG A 67 2.83 4.02 7.99
N ALA A 68 2.70 3.26 6.92
CA ALA A 68 1.49 3.23 6.10
C ALA A 68 0.22 2.92 6.92
N PRO A 69 0.23 1.94 7.83
CA PRO A 69 -0.96 1.67 8.63
C PRO A 69 -1.45 2.86 9.45
N ASN A 70 -0.55 3.72 9.91
CA ASN A 70 -0.94 4.89 10.69
C ASN A 70 -1.78 5.88 9.87
N TYR A 71 -1.50 5.98 8.57
CA TYR A 71 -2.30 6.80 7.67
C TYR A 71 -3.65 6.16 7.37
N LEU A 72 -3.69 4.82 7.32
CA LEU A 72 -4.89 4.08 6.92
C LEU A 72 -5.91 3.91 8.04
N ARG A 73 -5.47 3.76 9.29
CA ARG A 73 -6.36 3.45 10.41
C ARG A 73 -7.55 4.38 10.56
N PRO A 74 -7.41 5.71 10.41
CA PRO A 74 -8.57 6.59 10.56
C PRO A 74 -9.68 6.34 9.53
N PHE A 75 -9.38 5.62 8.46
CA PHE A 75 -10.33 5.35 7.38
C PHE A 75 -10.94 3.95 7.45
N SER A 76 -10.57 3.16 8.47
CA SER A 76 -11.15 1.84 8.66
C SER A 76 -12.59 1.99 9.19
N PRO A 77 -13.48 1.03 8.91
CA PRO A 77 -13.23 -0.23 8.18
C PRO A 77 -13.18 -0.07 6.67
N SER A 78 -13.77 0.98 6.12
CA SER A 78 -13.78 1.21 4.68
C SER A 78 -13.91 2.71 4.37
N CYS A 79 -13.40 3.10 3.22
CA CYS A 79 -13.49 4.48 2.77
C CYS A 79 -13.40 4.50 1.24
N GLN A 80 -14.27 5.29 0.60
CA GLN A 80 -14.37 5.34 -0.87
C GLN A 80 -14.44 3.95 -1.49
N THR A 81 -15.23 3.09 -0.90
CA THR A 81 -15.46 1.69 -1.24
C THR A 81 -14.22 0.78 -1.12
N ILE A 82 -13.11 1.30 -0.63
CA ILE A 82 -11.93 0.48 -0.36
C ILE A 82 -12.07 -0.22 0.99
N ASP A 83 -11.76 -1.52 1.00
CA ASP A 83 -11.72 -2.31 2.23
C ASP A 83 -10.40 -2.03 2.94
N VAL A 84 -10.43 -1.03 3.83
CA VAL A 84 -9.24 -0.57 4.55
C VAL A 84 -8.80 -1.60 5.58
N ASN A 85 -9.75 -2.24 6.27
CA ASN A 85 -9.41 -3.29 7.24
C ASN A 85 -8.64 -4.43 6.59
N ASP A 86 -9.08 -4.88 5.42
CA ASP A 86 -8.39 -5.94 4.69
C ASP A 86 -6.97 -5.53 4.35
N LEU A 87 -6.79 -4.30 3.86
CA LEU A 87 -5.46 -3.81 3.51
C LEU A 87 -4.55 -3.71 4.74
N LEU A 88 -5.08 -3.25 5.87
CA LEU A 88 -4.33 -3.20 7.13
C LEU A 88 -3.87 -4.60 7.55
N ASN A 89 -4.72 -5.60 7.43
CA ASN A 89 -4.37 -6.98 7.77
C ASN A 89 -3.29 -7.53 6.85
N GLN A 90 -3.36 -7.21 5.56
CA GLN A 90 -2.33 -7.62 4.61
C GLN A 90 -0.99 -6.97 4.93
N ALA A 91 -0.98 -5.66 5.22
CA ALA A 91 0.24 -4.93 5.55
C ALA A 91 0.91 -5.51 6.81
N ASP A 92 0.11 -5.85 7.81
CA ASP A 92 0.61 -6.47 9.04
C ASP A 92 1.30 -7.81 8.75
N ARG A 93 0.67 -8.63 7.91
CA ARG A 93 1.23 -9.92 7.51
C ARG A 93 2.54 -9.77 6.76
N ILE A 94 2.59 -8.80 5.85
CA ILE A 94 3.77 -8.55 5.03
C ILE A 94 4.94 -8.05 5.88
N VAL A 95 4.70 -7.10 6.79
CA VAL A 95 5.80 -6.57 7.63
C VAL A 95 6.36 -7.65 8.53
N ARG A 96 5.53 -8.54 9.05
CA ARG A 96 6.01 -9.66 9.87
C ARG A 96 6.91 -10.59 9.07
N GLU A 97 6.52 -10.91 7.84
CA GLU A 97 7.33 -11.75 6.96
C GLU A 97 8.66 -11.08 6.64
N VAL A 98 8.64 -9.79 6.30
CA VAL A 98 9.85 -9.05 5.98
C VAL A 98 10.81 -9.01 7.19
N GLN A 99 10.27 -8.77 8.38
CA GLN A 99 11.07 -8.75 9.60
C GLN A 99 11.65 -10.13 9.92
N GLN A 100 10.87 -11.19 9.72
CA GLN A 100 11.31 -12.55 9.97
C GLN A 100 12.43 -12.95 9.02
N LEU A 101 12.35 -12.57 7.75
CA LEU A 101 13.39 -12.86 6.76
C LEU A 101 14.68 -12.10 7.05
N GLY A 102 14.56 -10.86 7.50
CA GLY A 102 15.70 -10.00 7.73
C GLY A 102 16.35 -9.51 6.43
N PRO A 103 17.34 -8.62 6.53
CA PRO A 103 17.96 -8.01 5.33
C PRO A 103 18.66 -9.03 4.42
N LYS A 104 19.21 -10.08 4.99
CA LYS A 104 20.00 -11.05 4.22
C LYS A 104 19.16 -12.01 3.40
N LYS A 105 17.92 -12.26 3.84
CA LYS A 105 17.05 -13.26 3.21
C LYS A 105 15.86 -12.63 2.49
N LEU A 106 15.88 -11.32 2.28
CA LEU A 106 14.74 -10.61 1.69
C LEU A 106 14.40 -11.11 0.28
N LYS A 107 15.39 -11.63 -0.45
CA LYS A 107 15.16 -12.25 -1.77
C LYS A 107 14.23 -13.44 -1.72
N GLN A 108 14.05 -14.04 -0.54
CA GLN A 108 13.17 -15.19 -0.35
C GLN A 108 11.72 -14.78 -0.06
N PHE A 109 11.39 -13.48 -0.15
CA PHE A 109 10.05 -13.01 0.09
C PHE A 109 9.05 -13.75 -0.81
N ASP A 110 7.96 -14.21 -0.20
CA ASP A 110 6.90 -14.93 -0.93
C ASP A 110 5.98 -13.90 -1.61
N TRP A 111 6.13 -13.73 -2.91
CA TRP A 111 5.36 -12.78 -3.69
C TRP A 111 3.88 -13.14 -3.81
N ASN A 112 3.48 -14.35 -3.39
CA ASN A 112 2.05 -14.66 -3.22
C ASN A 112 1.42 -13.83 -2.12
N LEU A 113 2.21 -13.24 -1.23
CA LEU A 113 1.74 -12.31 -0.20
C LEU A 113 1.58 -10.88 -0.73
N ALA A 114 1.93 -10.60 -1.98
CA ALA A 114 1.83 -9.26 -2.54
C ALA A 114 0.41 -8.71 -2.31
N PRO A 115 0.30 -7.47 -1.83
CA PRO A 115 -1.00 -6.97 -1.40
C PRO A 115 -1.91 -6.64 -2.57
N GLN A 116 -3.20 -6.76 -2.32
CA GLN A 116 -4.25 -6.35 -3.26
C GLN A 116 -5.17 -5.38 -2.54
N VAL A 117 -5.43 -4.23 -3.14
CA VAL A 117 -6.44 -3.32 -2.64
C VAL A 117 -7.79 -3.81 -3.16
N ARG A 118 -8.69 -4.13 -2.23
CA ARG A 118 -10.00 -4.66 -2.57
C ARG A 118 -11.08 -3.62 -2.36
N PHE A 119 -12.07 -3.64 -3.24
CA PHE A 119 -13.24 -2.79 -3.10
C PHE A 119 -14.37 -3.57 -2.45
N ILE A 120 -15.13 -2.88 -1.59
CA ILE A 120 -16.33 -3.47 -0.99
C ILE A 120 -17.45 -3.38 -2.03
N ILE A 121 -18.06 -4.53 -2.30
CA ILE A 121 -19.21 -4.63 -3.19
C ILE A 121 -20.45 -4.77 -2.30
N SER A 122 -21.33 -3.79 -2.37
CA SER A 122 -22.59 -3.82 -1.62
C SER A 122 -23.74 -4.29 -2.49
#